data_10540f2c2c0717d503204de427d0b697
#
_entry.id   10540f2c2c0717d503204de427d0b697
#
_cell.length_a   1.000
_cell.length_b   1.000
_cell.length_c   1.000
_cell.angle_alpha   90.00
_cell.angle_beta   90.00
_cell.angle_gamma   90.00
#
_symmetry.space_group_name_H-M   'P 1'
#
loop_
_entity.id
_entity.type
_entity.pdbx_description
1 polymer ?
#
loop_
_entity_poly.entity_id
_entity_poly.type
_entity_poly.pdbx_seq_one_letter_code
_entity_poly.pdbx_strand_id
1 'polypeptide(L)'
;MKRIVLLLMAFIPYIGFSQFILTKDGMVDEKDQSKNYLVYNFEGKTASELYVSVLTALTSHYVSAKDALSKVEGKIISINGIEQNGICYGNFMGGCNRKFDLEYTMTIDFKDNKIRINTPIIGKTKGDSFNNNNTYSLVGGGGMFGTYSTFNKEGKLKDESSKKSIEIFFNTLIQNVVNSVKKQDKDDW
;
A
#
# COMPACT_ATOMS: atom_id res chain seq x y z
N MET A 1 -57.93 8.37 -5.85
CA MET A 1 -56.90 8.28 -4.76
C MET A 1 -55.59 7.86 -5.40
N LYS A 2 -54.70 8.82 -5.64
CA LYS A 2 -53.37 8.57 -6.25
C LYS A 2 -52.41 8.15 -5.16
N ARG A 3 -51.88 6.92 -5.21
CA ARG A 3 -50.81 6.44 -4.32
C ARG A 3 -49.46 7.00 -4.83
N ILE A 4 -48.93 7.96 -4.12
CA ILE A 4 -47.56 8.47 -4.32
C ILE A 4 -46.63 7.45 -3.66
N VAL A 5 -45.92 6.66 -4.48
CA VAL A 5 -44.83 5.81 -4.02
C VAL A 5 -43.61 6.71 -3.91
N LEU A 6 -43.26 7.11 -2.69
CA LEU A 6 -42.00 7.79 -2.37
C LEU A 6 -40.88 6.77 -2.51
N LEU A 7 -40.11 6.87 -3.60
CA LEU A 7 -38.91 6.12 -3.82
C LEU A 7 -37.80 6.79 -2.95
N LEU A 8 -37.64 6.29 -1.74
CA LEU A 8 -36.49 6.64 -0.89
C LEU A 8 -35.26 5.99 -1.56
N MET A 9 -34.55 6.75 -2.42
CA MET A 9 -33.20 6.43 -2.83
C MET A 9 -32.33 6.50 -1.59
N ALA A 10 -32.03 5.35 -1.01
CA ALA A 10 -30.98 5.23 -0.01
C ALA A 10 -29.67 5.66 -0.67
N PHE A 11 -29.22 6.87 -0.39
CA PHE A 11 -27.85 7.32 -0.61
C PHE A 11 -26.96 6.46 0.29
N ILE A 12 -26.53 5.30 -0.22
CA ILE A 12 -25.44 4.57 0.37
C ILE A 12 -24.20 5.41 0.05
N PRO A 13 -23.55 6.06 1.03
CA PRO A 13 -22.29 6.72 0.78
C PRO A 13 -21.35 5.59 0.31
N TYR A 14 -20.97 5.60 -0.95
CA TYR A 14 -19.82 4.87 -1.44
C TYR A 14 -18.63 5.43 -0.67
N ILE A 15 -18.25 4.78 0.41
CA ILE A 15 -16.99 5.03 1.08
C ILE A 15 -15.93 4.49 0.12
N GLY A 16 -15.63 5.28 -0.90
CA GLY A 16 -14.51 5.04 -1.78
C GLY A 16 -13.26 5.13 -0.93
N PHE A 17 -12.66 3.98 -0.64
CA PHE A 17 -11.38 3.95 0.03
C PHE A 17 -10.39 4.75 -0.82
N SER A 18 -9.70 5.69 -0.18
CA SER A 18 -8.58 6.35 -0.82
C SER A 18 -7.50 5.31 -1.07
N GLN A 19 -6.91 5.34 -2.24
CA GLN A 19 -5.89 4.39 -2.69
C GLN A 19 -4.66 5.16 -3.13
N PHE A 20 -3.51 4.51 -3.05
CA PHE A 20 -2.31 5.01 -3.69
C PHE A 20 -2.24 4.58 -5.15
N ILE A 21 -1.79 5.48 -6.00
CA ILE A 21 -1.33 5.19 -7.35
C ILE A 21 0.17 5.42 -7.46
N LEU A 22 0.83 4.63 -8.31
CA LEU A 22 2.27 4.73 -8.52
C LEU A 22 2.59 5.70 -9.64
N THR A 23 3.46 6.68 -9.34
CA THR A 23 4.03 7.64 -10.27
C THR A 23 5.55 7.47 -10.34
N LYS A 24 6.22 8.19 -11.23
CA LYS A 24 7.68 8.20 -11.31
C LYS A 24 8.37 8.70 -10.02
N ASP A 25 7.68 9.52 -9.24
CA ASP A 25 8.19 10.14 -8.01
C ASP A 25 7.80 9.35 -6.74
N GLY A 26 7.15 8.20 -6.91
CA GLY A 26 6.64 7.36 -5.83
C GLY A 26 5.12 7.24 -5.86
N MET A 27 4.55 6.76 -4.76
CA MET A 27 3.11 6.61 -4.64
C MET A 27 2.48 7.91 -4.15
N VAL A 28 1.28 8.23 -4.65
CA VAL A 28 0.49 9.41 -4.28
C VAL A 28 -0.97 9.04 -4.10
N ASP A 29 -1.75 9.88 -3.43
CA ASP A 29 -3.20 9.70 -3.33
C ASP A 29 -3.85 9.76 -4.72
N GLU A 30 -4.64 8.76 -5.09
CA GLU A 30 -5.35 8.69 -6.37
C GLU A 30 -6.28 9.91 -6.58
N LYS A 31 -6.91 10.40 -5.51
CA LYS A 31 -7.88 11.51 -5.56
C LYS A 31 -7.22 12.88 -5.55
N ASP A 32 -6.04 12.99 -4.96
CA ASP A 32 -5.28 14.22 -4.84
C ASP A 32 -3.78 13.95 -4.93
N GLN A 33 -3.25 13.94 -6.13
CA GLN A 33 -1.85 13.60 -6.41
C GLN A 33 -0.83 14.59 -5.79
N SER A 34 -1.27 15.69 -5.21
CA SER A 34 -0.41 16.57 -4.42
C SER A 34 -0.12 16.00 -3.03
N LYS A 35 -0.88 14.98 -2.58
CA LYS A 35 -0.73 14.33 -1.28
C LYS A 35 0.10 13.07 -1.37
N ASN A 36 1.07 12.98 -0.49
CA ASN A 36 1.92 11.81 -0.27
C ASN A 36 1.50 11.01 0.97
N TYR A 37 0.21 11.02 1.31
CA TYR A 37 -0.36 10.28 2.43
C TYR A 37 -1.86 10.02 2.23
N LEU A 38 -2.38 9.00 2.90
CA LEU A 38 -3.82 8.72 3.02
C LEU A 38 -4.27 8.93 4.47
N VAL A 39 -5.50 9.41 4.67
CA VAL A 39 -6.12 9.55 6.00
C VAL A 39 -7.37 8.71 6.07
N TYR A 40 -7.49 7.92 7.14
CA TYR A 40 -8.67 7.14 7.47
C TYR A 40 -9.23 7.59 8.81
N ASN A 41 -10.52 7.88 8.85
CA ASN A 41 -11.23 8.34 10.06
C ASN A 41 -11.87 7.15 10.77
N PHE A 42 -11.79 7.18 12.13
CA PHE A 42 -12.34 6.18 13.05
C PHE A 42 -12.93 6.92 14.23
N GLU A 43 -14.15 7.41 14.09
CA GLU A 43 -14.82 8.22 15.10
C GLU A 43 -14.91 7.49 16.44
N GLY A 44 -14.67 8.23 17.53
CA GLY A 44 -14.74 7.73 18.90
C GLY A 44 -13.51 6.95 19.37
N LYS A 45 -12.49 6.73 18.53
CA LYS A 45 -11.27 6.00 18.92
C LYS A 45 -10.14 6.96 19.29
N THR A 46 -9.46 6.66 20.39
CA THR A 46 -8.24 7.35 20.79
C THR A 46 -7.04 6.92 19.94
N ALA A 47 -6.00 7.74 19.89
CA ALA A 47 -4.74 7.41 19.21
C ALA A 47 -4.13 6.09 19.74
N SER A 48 -4.24 5.84 21.04
CA SER A 48 -3.73 4.62 21.69
C SER A 48 -4.48 3.36 21.22
N GLU A 49 -5.81 3.40 21.16
CA GLU A 49 -6.63 2.27 20.68
C GLU A 49 -6.32 1.98 19.21
N LEU A 50 -6.24 3.01 18.37
CA LEU A 50 -5.87 2.87 16.98
C LEU A 50 -4.47 2.27 16.80
N TYR A 51 -3.50 2.74 17.60
CA TYR A 51 -2.14 2.22 17.60
C TYR A 51 -2.09 0.73 17.96
N VAL A 52 -2.76 0.31 19.04
CA VAL A 52 -2.81 -1.10 19.47
C VAL A 52 -3.46 -1.95 18.38
N SER A 53 -4.59 -1.52 17.83
CA SER A 53 -5.31 -2.23 16.77
C SER A 53 -4.44 -2.48 15.54
N VAL A 54 -3.76 -1.43 15.06
CA VAL A 54 -2.87 -1.52 13.90
C VAL A 54 -1.64 -2.37 14.22
N LEU A 55 -1.04 -2.21 15.40
CA LEU A 55 0.12 -2.99 15.81
C LEU A 55 -0.22 -4.49 15.87
N THR A 56 -1.38 -4.85 16.42
CA THR A 56 -1.86 -6.24 16.46
C THR A 56 -2.02 -6.81 15.04
N ALA A 57 -2.66 -6.06 14.14
CA ALA A 57 -2.83 -6.48 12.76
C ALA A 57 -1.49 -6.69 12.03
N LEU A 58 -0.56 -5.77 12.19
CA LEU A 58 0.77 -5.87 11.58
C LEU A 58 1.58 -7.03 12.19
N THR A 59 1.51 -7.22 13.50
CA THR A 59 2.22 -8.31 14.18
C THR A 59 1.76 -9.69 13.70
N SER A 60 0.48 -9.85 13.38
CA SER A 60 -0.05 -11.09 12.81
C SER A 60 0.32 -11.29 11.32
N HIS A 61 0.67 -10.23 10.63
CA HIS A 61 1.03 -10.28 9.20
C HIS A 61 2.50 -10.65 8.96
N TYR A 62 3.41 -10.20 9.83
CA TYR A 62 4.86 -10.41 9.66
C TYR A 62 5.36 -11.60 10.49
N VAL A 63 6.12 -12.49 9.86
CA VAL A 63 6.76 -13.64 10.53
C VAL A 63 7.74 -13.18 11.62
N SER A 64 8.48 -12.07 11.36
CA SER A 64 9.39 -11.43 12.33
C SER A 64 9.00 -9.97 12.52
N ALA A 65 7.86 -9.73 13.19
CA ALA A 65 7.38 -8.38 13.44
C ALA A 65 8.36 -7.51 14.23
N LYS A 66 9.19 -8.11 15.09
CA LYS A 66 10.22 -7.41 15.87
C LYS A 66 11.26 -6.73 14.96
N ASP A 67 11.64 -7.38 13.87
CA ASP A 67 12.66 -6.87 12.95
C ASP A 67 12.06 -5.94 11.90
N ALA A 68 10.80 -6.19 11.51
CA ALA A 68 10.09 -5.40 10.52
C ALA A 68 9.52 -4.09 11.07
N LEU A 69 9.25 -3.99 12.38
CA LEU A 69 8.52 -2.85 12.95
C LEU A 69 9.41 -2.03 13.90
N SER A 70 9.52 -0.73 13.60
CA SER A 70 10.03 0.29 14.54
C SER A 70 8.88 1.14 15.05
N LYS A 71 8.89 1.52 16.34
CA LYS A 71 7.71 2.13 16.98
C LYS A 71 8.09 3.29 17.90
N VAL A 72 7.25 4.34 17.87
CA VAL A 72 7.09 5.31 18.95
C VAL A 72 5.69 5.09 19.51
N GLU A 73 5.61 4.58 20.74
CA GLU A 73 4.36 4.14 21.35
C GLU A 73 3.26 5.19 21.28
N GLY A 74 2.08 4.78 20.83
CA GLY A 74 0.90 5.63 20.67
C GLY A 74 1.00 6.69 19.57
N LYS A 75 2.12 6.80 18.85
CA LYS A 75 2.35 7.89 17.89
C LYS A 75 2.65 7.44 16.47
N ILE A 76 3.61 6.52 16.31
CA ILE A 76 4.11 6.12 14.98
C ILE A 76 4.45 4.64 14.99
N ILE A 77 4.10 3.95 13.90
CA ILE A 77 4.66 2.65 13.52
C ILE A 77 5.36 2.83 12.18
N SER A 78 6.63 2.42 12.10
CA SER A 78 7.38 2.32 10.86
C SER A 78 7.57 0.86 10.49
N ILE A 79 7.29 0.52 9.25
CA ILE A 79 7.37 -0.82 8.67
C ILE A 79 8.55 -0.82 7.70
N ASN A 80 9.53 -1.71 7.92
CA ASN A 80 10.58 -2.01 6.96
C ASN A 80 10.35 -3.43 6.48
N GLY A 81 9.90 -3.57 5.25
CA GLY A 81 9.45 -4.85 4.71
C GLY A 81 10.15 -5.24 3.43
N ILE A 82 10.17 -6.55 3.18
CA ILE A 82 10.56 -7.14 1.91
C ILE A 82 9.46 -8.13 1.53
N GLU A 83 8.76 -7.85 0.43
CA GLU A 83 7.82 -8.80 -0.17
C GLU A 83 8.53 -9.58 -1.26
N GLN A 84 8.73 -10.88 -1.03
CA GLN A 84 9.39 -11.75 -1.99
C GLN A 84 8.57 -11.85 -3.27
N ASN A 85 9.23 -11.62 -4.41
CA ASN A 85 8.58 -11.63 -5.72
C ASN A 85 7.41 -10.62 -5.85
N GLY A 86 7.39 -9.55 -5.04
CA GLY A 86 6.32 -8.55 -4.98
C GLY A 86 6.20 -7.69 -6.23
N ILE A 87 7.24 -7.62 -7.07
CA ILE A 87 7.23 -6.88 -8.33
C ILE A 87 7.17 -7.85 -9.51
N CYS A 88 6.09 -7.78 -10.27
CA CYS A 88 5.90 -8.52 -11.51
C CYS A 88 6.28 -7.66 -12.70
N TYR A 89 7.38 -7.93 -13.38
CA TYR A 89 7.83 -7.20 -14.55
C TYR A 89 7.55 -7.97 -15.84
N GLY A 90 6.94 -7.27 -16.81
CA GLY A 90 6.50 -7.85 -18.07
C GLY A 90 5.38 -8.85 -17.90
N ASN A 91 4.48 -8.89 -18.85
CA ASN A 91 3.39 -9.87 -18.88
C ASN A 91 3.47 -10.67 -20.18
N PHE A 92 3.68 -11.98 -20.05
CA PHE A 92 3.64 -12.89 -21.18
C PHE A 92 2.68 -14.02 -20.86
N MET A 93 1.65 -14.20 -21.69
CA MET A 93 0.63 -15.24 -21.54
C MET A 93 -0.02 -15.30 -20.13
N GLY A 94 -0.22 -14.14 -19.49
CA GLY A 94 -0.85 -14.06 -18.17
C GLY A 94 0.09 -14.29 -16.98
N GLY A 95 1.40 -14.45 -17.21
CA GLY A 95 2.41 -14.60 -16.17
C GLY A 95 3.46 -13.48 -16.17
N CYS A 96 4.21 -13.39 -15.08
CA CYS A 96 5.33 -12.44 -14.97
C CYS A 96 6.55 -12.98 -15.72
N ASN A 97 7.15 -12.16 -16.60
CA ASN A 97 8.41 -12.52 -17.24
C ASN A 97 9.56 -12.55 -16.23
N ARG A 98 9.55 -11.63 -15.27
CA ARG A 98 10.52 -11.56 -14.17
C ARG A 98 9.83 -11.13 -12.89
N LYS A 99 10.37 -11.57 -11.77
CA LYS A 99 9.89 -11.21 -10.45
C LYS A 99 11.04 -10.65 -9.63
N PHE A 100 10.83 -9.51 -9.00
CA PHE A 100 11.77 -8.89 -8.08
C PHE A 100 11.14 -8.78 -6.70
N ASP A 101 11.98 -8.78 -5.68
CA ASP A 101 11.55 -8.48 -4.33
C ASP A 101 11.16 -7.00 -4.23
N LEU A 102 10.13 -6.70 -3.47
CA LEU A 102 9.70 -5.35 -3.18
C LEU A 102 10.20 -4.94 -1.79
N GLU A 103 11.31 -4.23 -1.76
CA GLU A 103 11.82 -3.61 -0.53
C GLU A 103 11.13 -2.28 -0.30
N TYR A 104 10.65 -2.03 0.94
CA TYR A 104 9.93 -0.80 1.23
C TYR A 104 10.03 -0.37 2.69
N THR A 105 9.84 0.92 2.90
CA THR A 105 9.57 1.51 4.22
C THR A 105 8.25 2.27 4.16
N MET A 106 7.36 2.03 5.11
CA MET A 106 6.08 2.74 5.23
C MET A 106 5.86 3.17 6.68
N THR A 107 5.27 4.35 6.91
CA THR A 107 4.97 4.84 8.25
C THR A 107 3.48 5.12 8.43
N ILE A 108 2.99 4.85 9.64
CA ILE A 108 1.61 5.10 10.05
C ILE A 108 1.65 5.99 11.28
N ASP A 109 1.00 7.15 11.21
CA ASP A 109 0.85 8.09 12.32
C ASP A 109 -0.54 7.97 12.92
N PHE A 110 -0.64 8.16 14.25
CA PHE A 110 -1.86 8.04 15.02
C PHE A 110 -2.25 9.37 15.67
N LYS A 111 -3.53 9.71 15.56
CA LYS A 111 -4.20 10.79 16.31
C LYS A 111 -5.60 10.31 16.68
N ASP A 112 -6.20 10.96 17.66
CA ASP A 112 -7.59 10.68 18.02
C ASP A 112 -8.49 10.78 16.78
N ASN A 113 -9.34 9.76 16.62
CA ASN A 113 -10.28 9.57 15.53
C ASN A 113 -9.69 9.32 14.14
N LYS A 114 -8.36 9.18 13.97
CA LYS A 114 -7.79 8.96 12.63
C LYS A 114 -6.39 8.36 12.62
N ILE A 115 -6.09 7.67 11.55
CA ILE A 115 -4.73 7.26 11.18
C ILE A 115 -4.31 7.98 9.89
N ARG A 116 -3.02 8.25 9.76
CA ARG A 116 -2.40 8.71 8.52
C ARG A 116 -1.36 7.69 8.07
N ILE A 117 -1.51 7.21 6.86
CA ILE A 117 -0.57 6.30 6.22
C ILE A 117 0.24 7.12 5.23
N ASN A 118 1.53 7.26 5.48
CA ASN A 118 2.41 8.00 4.60
C ASN A 118 2.80 7.14 3.39
N THR A 119 3.11 7.78 2.28
CA THR A 119 3.59 7.15 1.06
C THR A 119 4.72 6.17 1.35
N PRO A 120 4.62 4.92 0.88
CA PRO A 120 5.72 3.97 0.95
C PRO A 120 6.93 4.44 0.14
N ILE A 121 8.10 4.31 0.72
CA ILE A 121 9.38 4.49 0.03
C ILE A 121 9.78 3.14 -0.54
N ILE A 122 9.93 3.05 -1.86
CA ILE A 122 10.28 1.83 -2.57
C ILE A 122 11.81 1.80 -2.78
N GLY A 123 12.43 0.74 -2.28
CA GLY A 123 13.87 0.51 -2.42
C GLY A 123 14.28 0.05 -3.83
N LYS A 124 15.59 0.00 -4.05
CA LYS A 124 16.17 -0.66 -5.22
C LYS A 124 16.45 -2.10 -4.87
N THR A 125 16.06 -3.02 -5.75
CA THR A 125 16.31 -4.44 -5.54
C THR A 125 17.37 -4.99 -6.49
N LYS A 126 18.07 -6.01 -6.06
CA LYS A 126 19.01 -6.79 -6.85
C LYS A 126 18.54 -8.25 -6.90
N GLY A 127 18.77 -8.87 -8.04
CA GLY A 127 18.32 -10.23 -8.28
C GLY A 127 16.88 -10.28 -8.77
N ASP A 128 16.61 -11.28 -9.57
CA ASP A 128 15.27 -11.68 -9.97
C ASP A 128 15.18 -13.21 -9.91
N SER A 129 14.04 -13.74 -10.29
CA SER A 129 13.78 -15.18 -10.34
C SER A 129 14.71 -15.99 -11.29
N PHE A 130 15.53 -15.30 -12.11
CA PHE A 130 16.39 -15.92 -13.12
C PHE A 130 17.87 -15.55 -12.96
N ASN A 131 18.19 -14.35 -12.49
CA ASN A 131 19.57 -13.86 -12.45
C ASN A 131 19.80 -12.84 -11.34
N ASN A 132 20.71 -13.14 -10.42
CA ASN A 132 21.08 -12.27 -9.30
C ASN A 132 21.78 -10.97 -9.71
N ASN A 133 22.25 -10.87 -10.98
CA ASN A 133 22.84 -9.63 -11.49
C ASN A 133 21.82 -8.63 -12.03
N ASN A 134 20.56 -9.04 -12.16
CA ASN A 134 19.50 -8.15 -12.57
C ASN A 134 19.17 -7.15 -11.45
N THR A 135 18.81 -5.95 -11.82
CA THR A 135 18.42 -4.89 -10.88
C THR A 135 17.08 -4.31 -11.28
N TYR A 136 16.31 -3.93 -10.28
CA TYR A 136 15.09 -3.18 -10.48
C TYR A 136 15.16 -1.85 -9.73
N SER A 137 14.62 -0.79 -10.35
CA SER A 137 14.40 0.52 -9.74
C SER A 137 13.11 1.12 -10.26
N LEU A 138 12.48 1.99 -9.48
CA LEU A 138 11.22 2.63 -9.89
C LEU A 138 11.38 3.40 -11.19
N VAL A 139 12.47 4.17 -11.31
CA VAL A 139 12.78 5.02 -12.47
C VAL A 139 14.17 4.71 -13.00
N GLY A 140 14.35 4.82 -14.28
CA GLY A 140 15.62 4.65 -14.95
C GLY A 140 15.62 3.42 -15.85
N GLY A 141 16.72 2.70 -15.88
CA GLY A 141 16.94 1.42 -16.53
C GLY A 141 16.22 1.17 -17.87
N GLY A 142 16.91 0.88 -18.82
CA GLY A 142 16.42 0.46 -20.12
C GLY A 142 17.63 -0.16 -20.74
N GLY A 143 18.03 -1.27 -20.16
CA GLY A 143 19.29 -1.68 -20.58
C GLY A 143 19.35 -3.10 -21.07
N MET A 144 20.15 -3.27 -22.07
CA MET A 144 20.70 -4.51 -22.56
C MET A 144 21.41 -5.35 -21.45
N PHE A 145 21.49 -4.83 -20.20
CA PHE A 145 22.32 -5.40 -19.13
C PHE A 145 21.57 -5.63 -17.81
N GLY A 146 20.34 -6.16 -17.91
CA GLY A 146 19.64 -6.64 -16.71
C GLY A 146 19.15 -5.55 -15.75
N THR A 147 18.92 -4.32 -16.24
CA THR A 147 18.33 -3.24 -15.45
C THR A 147 16.88 -3.01 -15.86
N TYR A 148 15.98 -3.13 -14.92
CA TYR A 148 14.53 -3.06 -15.12
C TYR A 148 13.94 -1.86 -14.38
N SER A 149 12.87 -1.27 -14.91
CA SER A 149 12.19 -0.16 -14.23
C SER A 149 10.74 0.00 -14.69
N THR A 150 9.87 0.46 -13.80
CA THR A 150 8.48 0.79 -14.14
C THR A 150 8.40 2.02 -15.05
N PHE A 151 9.21 3.04 -14.79
CA PHE A 151 9.25 4.27 -15.59
C PHE A 151 10.63 4.47 -16.22
N ASN A 152 10.66 5.14 -17.37
CA ASN A 152 11.91 5.61 -17.96
C ASN A 152 12.42 6.89 -17.25
N LYS A 153 13.58 7.41 -17.66
CA LYS A 153 14.19 8.60 -17.05
C LYS A 153 13.34 9.87 -17.24
N GLU A 154 12.55 9.92 -18.29
CA GLU A 154 11.62 11.01 -18.60
C GLU A 154 10.29 10.87 -17.83
N GLY A 155 10.10 9.80 -17.04
CA GLY A 155 8.89 9.53 -16.28
C GLY A 155 7.76 8.88 -17.07
N LYS A 156 8.02 8.41 -18.28
CA LYS A 156 7.03 7.67 -19.07
C LYS A 156 6.96 6.23 -18.57
N LEU A 157 5.73 5.72 -18.43
CA LEU A 157 5.48 4.33 -18.06
C LEU A 157 6.06 3.37 -19.09
N LYS A 158 6.85 2.40 -18.64
CA LYS A 158 7.48 1.35 -19.45
C LYS A 158 6.83 -0.01 -19.24
N ASP A 159 6.47 -0.31 -18.00
CA ASP A 159 5.94 -1.61 -17.63
C ASP A 159 4.72 -1.47 -16.72
N GLU A 160 3.55 -1.77 -17.27
CA GLU A 160 2.27 -1.72 -16.57
C GLU A 160 2.16 -2.81 -15.51
N SER A 161 2.77 -3.98 -15.74
CA SER A 161 2.68 -5.10 -14.81
C SER A 161 3.38 -4.81 -13.49
N SER A 162 4.56 -4.19 -13.55
CA SER A 162 5.28 -3.78 -12.33
C SER A 162 4.56 -2.64 -11.60
N LYS A 163 4.01 -1.66 -12.33
CA LYS A 163 3.16 -0.62 -11.74
C LYS A 163 2.00 -1.24 -10.97
N LYS A 164 1.22 -2.09 -11.64
CA LYS A 164 0.02 -2.70 -11.09
C LYS A 164 0.32 -3.62 -9.90
N SER A 165 1.39 -4.43 -9.95
CA SER A 165 1.75 -5.31 -8.85
C SER A 165 2.11 -4.53 -7.57
N ILE A 166 2.85 -3.44 -7.69
CA ILE A 166 3.20 -2.56 -6.57
C ILE A 166 1.95 -1.88 -5.99
N GLU A 167 1.07 -1.34 -6.84
CA GLU A 167 -0.19 -0.72 -6.41
C GLU A 167 -1.10 -1.72 -5.67
N ILE A 168 -1.26 -2.93 -6.21
CA ILE A 168 -2.06 -3.99 -5.57
C ILE A 168 -1.48 -4.34 -4.21
N PHE A 169 -0.18 -4.55 -4.10
CA PHE A 169 0.46 -4.91 -2.84
C PHE A 169 0.17 -3.87 -1.75
N PHE A 170 0.50 -2.61 -1.97
CA PHE A 170 0.33 -1.58 -0.95
C PHE A 170 -1.14 -1.31 -0.62
N ASN A 171 -2.01 -1.25 -1.62
CA ASN A 171 -3.43 -1.03 -1.38
C ASN A 171 -4.07 -2.20 -0.63
N THR A 172 -3.64 -3.43 -0.87
CA THR A 172 -4.08 -4.60 -0.10
C THR A 172 -3.58 -4.55 1.34
N LEU A 173 -2.31 -4.25 1.57
CA LEU A 173 -1.74 -4.10 2.91
C LEU A 173 -2.49 -3.04 3.71
N ILE A 174 -2.74 -1.88 3.11
CA ILE A 174 -3.48 -0.77 3.73
C ILE A 174 -4.92 -1.19 4.07
N GLN A 175 -5.61 -1.85 3.13
CA GLN A 175 -6.97 -2.34 3.37
C GLN A 175 -7.03 -3.34 4.52
N ASN A 176 -6.06 -4.24 4.63
CA ASN A 176 -5.97 -5.18 5.74
C ASN A 176 -5.82 -4.45 7.09
N VAL A 177 -4.95 -3.44 7.16
CA VAL A 177 -4.77 -2.59 8.34
C VAL A 177 -6.08 -1.86 8.69
N VAL A 178 -6.71 -1.18 7.74
CA VAL A 178 -7.95 -0.42 7.95
C VAL A 178 -9.10 -1.35 8.39
N ASN A 179 -9.23 -2.51 7.76
CA ASN A 179 -10.29 -3.48 8.08
C ASN A 179 -10.08 -4.11 9.46
N SER A 180 -8.84 -4.31 9.91
CA SER A 180 -8.54 -4.84 11.25
C SER A 180 -9.00 -3.87 12.34
N VAL A 181 -8.78 -2.57 12.15
CA VAL A 181 -9.29 -1.54 13.09
C VAL A 181 -10.82 -1.56 13.16
N LYS A 182 -11.51 -1.73 12.01
CA LYS A 182 -12.98 -1.78 11.97
C LYS A 182 -13.58 -3.04 12.56
N LYS A 183 -12.87 -4.18 12.50
CA LYS A 183 -13.37 -5.47 13.04
C LYS A 183 -13.35 -5.49 14.56
N GLN A 184 -12.36 -4.90 15.20
CA GLN A 184 -12.30 -4.84 16.66
C GLN A 184 -13.49 -4.12 17.32
N ASP A 185 -14.23 -3.31 16.55
CA ASP A 185 -15.49 -2.68 17.03
C ASP A 185 -16.68 -3.65 17.12
N LYS A 186 -16.57 -4.85 16.55
CA LYS A 186 -17.66 -5.83 16.49
C LYS A 186 -17.47 -7.05 17.38
N ASP A 187 -16.27 -7.24 17.91
CA ASP A 187 -15.94 -8.37 18.77
C ASP A 187 -16.07 -7.92 20.24
N ASP A 188 -17.32 -7.75 20.72
CA ASP A 188 -17.62 -7.77 22.15
C ASP A 188 -17.47 -9.22 22.64
N TRP A 189 -16.54 -9.43 23.56
CA TRP A 189 -16.34 -10.69 24.28
C TRP A 189 -17.48 -10.92 25.28
#